data_6c41848f8ab76f255d13b91a0c2a49d4
#
_entry.id   6c41848f8ab76f255d13b91a0c2a49d4
#
_cell.length_a   1.000
_cell.length_b   1.000
_cell.length_c   1.000
_cell.angle_alpha   90.00
_cell.angle_beta   90.00
_cell.angle_gamma   90.00
#
_symmetry.space_group_name_H-M   'P 1'
#
loop_
_entity.id
_entity.type
_entity.pdbx_description
1 polymer ?
#
loop_
_entity_poly.entity_id
_entity_poly.type
_entity_poly.pdbx_seq_one_letter_code
_entity_poly.pdbx_strand_id
1 'polypeptide(L)'
;LLTHTYTGYPMVKEARHRVLNGDLGKIRRIYVEYPQGWLYNDCAATNKQAAWRVDPKRSGKAGCMGDIGTHAFNLAEYITGLKATEICGELQTFVPDRLLDDDGAALIRYEGGARGVLMASQIAVGCENSLKIRVFGEKGGLEWRQEEPNTLILRWPDRPAEIVRTNNGYVSGISAYNSRVPA
;
A
#
# COMPACT_ATOMS: atom_id res chain seq x y z
N LEU A 1 -10.17 -15.69 8.67
CA LEU A 1 -10.49 -14.47 7.92
C LEU A 1 -9.32 -13.48 8.07
N LEU A 2 -8.73 -13.09 6.96
CA LEU A 2 -7.69 -12.05 6.92
C LEU A 2 -8.34 -10.70 6.60
N THR A 3 -8.03 -9.68 7.42
CA THR A 3 -8.63 -8.35 7.29
C THR A 3 -7.58 -7.34 6.75
N HIS A 4 -7.74 -6.93 5.50
CA HIS A 4 -6.96 -5.85 4.89
C HIS A 4 -7.71 -4.52 5.06
N THR A 5 -7.46 -3.82 6.17
CA THR A 5 -8.20 -2.61 6.57
C THR A 5 -8.08 -1.45 5.60
N TYR A 6 -6.94 -1.30 4.92
CA TYR A 6 -6.67 -0.16 4.03
C TYR A 6 -7.56 -0.11 2.79
N THR A 7 -8.06 -1.25 2.33
CA THR A 7 -9.04 -1.30 1.23
C THR A 7 -10.42 -0.78 1.64
N GLY A 8 -10.64 -0.54 2.93
CA GLY A 8 -11.85 0.08 3.46
C GLY A 8 -11.94 1.60 3.25
N TYR A 9 -10.83 2.29 3.04
CA TYR A 9 -10.82 3.74 2.87
C TYR A 9 -11.59 4.20 1.63
N PRO A 10 -12.43 5.26 1.73
CA PRO A 10 -13.22 5.76 0.61
C PRO A 10 -12.38 6.11 -0.62
N MET A 11 -11.24 6.78 -0.44
CA MET A 11 -10.38 7.16 -1.57
C MET A 11 -9.64 5.98 -2.21
N VAL A 12 -9.42 4.89 -1.49
CA VAL A 12 -8.93 3.63 -2.07
C VAL A 12 -9.98 2.98 -2.95
N LYS A 13 -11.25 3.04 -2.55
CA LYS A 13 -12.39 2.56 -3.36
C LYS A 13 -12.61 3.46 -4.58
N GLU A 14 -12.44 4.78 -4.44
CA GLU A 14 -12.48 5.71 -5.57
C GLU A 14 -11.33 5.43 -6.54
N ALA A 15 -10.10 5.23 -6.05
CA ALA A 15 -8.96 4.85 -6.89
C ALA A 15 -9.25 3.58 -7.70
N ARG A 16 -9.80 2.54 -7.05
CA ARG A 16 -10.25 1.33 -7.74
C ARG A 16 -11.30 1.61 -8.81
N HIS A 17 -12.31 2.42 -8.48
CA HIS A 17 -13.37 2.79 -9.43
C HIS A 17 -12.78 3.45 -10.68
N ARG A 18 -11.88 4.43 -10.51
CA ARG A 18 -11.21 5.13 -11.62
C ARG A 18 -10.41 4.19 -12.51
N VAL A 19 -9.68 3.25 -11.91
CA VAL A 19 -8.92 2.25 -12.68
C VAL A 19 -9.86 1.33 -13.45
N LEU A 20 -10.88 0.77 -12.81
CA LEU A 20 -11.80 -0.18 -13.45
C LEU A 20 -12.69 0.47 -14.50
N ASN A 21 -13.00 1.76 -14.35
CA ASN A 21 -13.71 2.56 -15.37
C ASN A 21 -12.83 2.90 -16.59
N GLY A 22 -11.52 2.62 -16.52
CA GLY A 22 -10.60 2.86 -17.62
C GLY A 22 -10.09 4.30 -17.73
N ASP A 23 -10.28 5.13 -16.70
CA ASP A 23 -9.87 6.53 -16.69
C ASP A 23 -8.35 6.68 -16.93
N LEU A 24 -7.54 5.75 -16.38
CA LEU A 24 -6.10 5.74 -16.54
C LEU A 24 -5.61 5.02 -17.82
N GLY A 25 -6.50 4.38 -18.57
CA GLY A 25 -6.13 3.49 -19.67
C GLY A 25 -5.47 2.20 -19.16
N LYS A 26 -4.73 1.50 -20.03
CA LYS A 26 -4.01 0.28 -19.66
C LYS A 26 -2.94 0.60 -18.62
N ILE A 27 -2.96 -0.10 -17.49
CA ILE A 27 -1.98 0.10 -16.43
C ILE A 27 -0.61 -0.41 -16.88
N ARG A 28 0.43 0.39 -16.65
CA ARG A 28 1.82 0.12 -17.02
C ARG A 28 2.72 -0.06 -15.82
N ARG A 29 2.55 0.78 -14.76
CA ARG A 29 3.45 0.80 -13.60
C ARG A 29 2.68 1.02 -12.29
N ILE A 30 3.10 0.27 -11.27
CA ILE A 30 2.59 0.35 -9.91
C ILE A 30 3.77 0.53 -8.97
N TYR A 31 3.72 1.53 -8.09
CA TYR A 31 4.65 1.71 -6.98
C TYR A 31 3.86 1.68 -5.69
N VAL A 32 4.19 0.80 -4.79
CA VAL A 32 3.59 0.72 -3.46
C VAL A 32 4.68 0.59 -2.42
N GLU A 33 4.58 1.39 -1.38
CA GLU A 33 5.55 1.42 -0.28
C GLU A 33 4.84 1.52 1.06
N TYR A 34 5.39 0.84 2.06
CA TYR A 34 4.88 0.89 3.43
C TYR A 34 6.03 0.98 4.44
N PRO A 35 6.66 2.16 4.56
CA PRO A 35 7.66 2.40 5.59
C PRO A 35 7.00 2.74 6.93
N GLN A 36 7.54 2.14 7.98
CA GLN A 36 7.31 2.44 9.39
C GLN A 36 8.66 2.46 10.11
N GLY A 37 8.79 3.25 11.18
CA GLY A 37 10.05 3.40 11.92
C GLY A 37 10.04 2.81 13.34
N TRP A 38 8.96 2.22 13.80
CA TRP A 38 8.77 1.88 15.21
C TRP A 38 9.54 0.64 15.70
N LEU A 39 10.04 -0.20 14.78
CA LEU A 39 10.86 -1.38 15.07
C LEU A 39 12.34 -1.19 14.69
N TYR A 40 12.82 0.05 14.56
CA TYR A 40 14.18 0.36 14.13
C TYR A 40 15.28 -0.16 15.08
N ASN A 41 14.95 -0.50 16.31
CA ASN A 41 15.86 -1.04 17.31
C ASN A 41 15.25 -2.25 18.03
N ASP A 42 16.03 -2.89 18.91
CA ASP A 42 15.50 -3.94 19.77
C ASP A 42 14.67 -3.33 20.91
N CYS A 43 13.35 -3.38 20.74
CA CYS A 43 12.38 -2.93 21.73
C CYS A 43 11.46 -4.05 22.23
N ALA A 44 11.76 -5.31 21.91
CA ALA A 44 10.91 -6.45 22.25
C ALA A 44 10.69 -6.61 23.78
N ALA A 45 11.70 -6.28 24.58
CA ALA A 45 11.61 -6.38 26.06
C ALA A 45 10.64 -5.36 26.67
N THR A 46 10.45 -4.21 26.04
CA THR A 46 9.66 -3.07 26.55
C THR A 46 8.38 -2.82 25.81
N ASN A 47 8.25 -3.33 24.58
CA ASN A 47 7.09 -3.14 23.73
C ASN A 47 6.37 -4.48 23.47
N LYS A 48 5.19 -4.63 24.05
CA LYS A 48 4.36 -5.84 23.93
C LYS A 48 4.00 -6.16 22.47
N GLN A 49 3.82 -5.14 21.62
CA GLN A 49 3.51 -5.32 20.20
C GLN A 49 4.74 -5.78 19.40
N ALA A 50 5.93 -5.32 19.77
CA ALA A 50 7.18 -5.80 19.20
C ALA A 50 7.47 -7.25 19.61
N ALA A 51 7.31 -7.58 20.88
CA ALA A 51 7.67 -8.86 21.46
C ALA A 51 7.10 -10.08 20.72
N TRP A 52 5.87 -10.03 20.21
CA TRP A 52 5.30 -11.14 19.46
C TRP A 52 5.66 -11.10 17.98
N ARG A 53 5.84 -9.90 17.39
CA ARG A 53 6.13 -9.74 15.95
C ARG A 53 7.53 -10.20 15.58
N VAL A 54 8.49 -10.03 16.49
CA VAL A 54 9.89 -10.43 16.23
C VAL A 54 10.18 -11.88 16.63
N ASP A 55 9.23 -12.57 17.24
CA ASP A 55 9.36 -13.98 17.65
C ASP A 55 8.77 -14.91 16.56
N PRO A 56 9.59 -15.67 15.83
CA PRO A 56 9.12 -16.58 14.78
C PRO A 56 8.18 -17.68 15.27
N LYS A 57 8.21 -18.03 16.56
CA LYS A 57 7.29 -19.01 17.15
C LYS A 57 5.87 -18.47 17.28
N ARG A 58 5.72 -17.15 17.32
CA ARG A 58 4.44 -16.45 17.51
C ARG A 58 3.97 -15.75 16.22
N SER A 59 4.87 -15.13 15.48
CA SER A 59 4.61 -14.38 14.26
C SER A 59 4.63 -15.26 12.99
N GLY A 60 5.32 -16.40 13.04
CA GLY A 60 5.51 -17.26 11.86
C GLY A 60 6.83 -17.00 11.16
N LYS A 61 6.86 -17.21 9.84
CA LYS A 61 8.10 -17.22 9.06
C LYS A 61 8.50 -15.84 8.48
N ALA A 62 7.64 -14.85 8.55
CA ALA A 62 7.87 -13.52 7.98
C ALA A 62 7.66 -12.45 9.05
N GLY A 63 8.53 -11.45 9.06
CA GLY A 63 8.46 -10.27 9.91
C GLY A 63 7.73 -9.12 9.19
N CYS A 64 8.48 -8.14 8.75
CA CYS A 64 7.99 -6.93 8.10
C CYS A 64 7.11 -7.23 6.87
N MET A 65 7.57 -8.10 5.98
CA MET A 65 6.83 -8.42 4.76
C MET A 65 5.53 -9.17 5.06
N GLY A 66 5.50 -10.01 6.10
CA GLY A 66 4.29 -10.67 6.55
C GLY A 66 3.30 -9.74 7.24
N ASP A 67 3.79 -8.81 8.05
CA ASP A 67 2.98 -7.85 8.81
C ASP A 67 2.43 -6.75 7.89
N ILE A 68 3.29 -5.98 7.24
CA ILE A 68 2.90 -4.79 6.46
C ILE A 68 3.07 -4.92 4.95
N GLY A 69 4.00 -5.73 4.46
CA GLY A 69 4.16 -6.00 3.03
C GLY A 69 2.91 -6.61 2.40
N THR A 70 2.19 -7.48 3.13
CA THR A 70 0.91 -8.06 2.69
C THR A 70 -0.17 -7.00 2.47
N HIS A 71 -0.21 -5.95 3.28
CA HIS A 71 -1.12 -4.82 3.09
C HIS A 71 -0.79 -4.04 1.81
N ALA A 72 0.49 -3.76 1.58
CA ALA A 72 0.95 -3.07 0.38
C ALA A 72 0.62 -3.89 -0.88
N PHE A 73 0.89 -5.19 -0.84
CA PHE A 73 0.58 -6.12 -1.93
C PHE A 73 -0.93 -6.15 -2.23
N ASN A 74 -1.75 -6.34 -1.20
CA ASN A 74 -3.20 -6.37 -1.34
C ASN A 74 -3.76 -5.05 -1.89
N LEU A 75 -3.23 -3.91 -1.43
CA LEU A 75 -3.65 -2.58 -1.91
C LEU A 75 -3.42 -2.43 -3.41
N ALA A 76 -2.26 -2.88 -3.92
CA ALA A 76 -1.92 -2.84 -5.33
C ALA A 76 -2.89 -3.69 -6.18
N GLU A 77 -3.11 -4.95 -5.80
CA GLU A 77 -4.07 -5.82 -6.48
C GLU A 77 -5.51 -5.31 -6.37
N TYR A 78 -5.91 -4.80 -5.20
CA TYR A 78 -7.26 -4.29 -5.00
C TYR A 78 -7.57 -3.09 -5.89
N ILE A 79 -6.69 -2.08 -5.90
CA ILE A 79 -6.92 -0.87 -6.71
C ILE A 79 -6.90 -1.19 -8.21
N THR A 80 -5.93 -1.99 -8.66
CA THR A 80 -5.74 -2.23 -10.08
C THR A 80 -6.63 -3.33 -10.66
N GLY A 81 -7.07 -4.27 -9.82
CA GLY A 81 -7.74 -5.49 -10.27
C GLY A 81 -6.81 -6.52 -10.91
N LEU A 82 -5.52 -6.19 -11.07
CA LEU A 82 -4.52 -7.05 -11.70
C LEU A 82 -3.96 -8.05 -10.69
N LYS A 83 -3.66 -9.28 -11.16
CA LYS A 83 -3.02 -10.30 -10.35
C LYS A 83 -1.53 -10.37 -10.62
N ALA A 84 -0.75 -10.55 -9.56
CA ALA A 84 0.67 -10.81 -9.67
C ALA A 84 0.90 -12.20 -10.31
N THR A 85 1.80 -12.26 -11.28
CA THR A 85 2.18 -13.50 -11.99
C THR A 85 3.57 -13.98 -11.62
N GLU A 86 4.47 -13.04 -11.34
CA GLU A 86 5.84 -13.32 -10.93
C GLU A 86 6.30 -12.29 -9.90
N ILE A 87 7.11 -12.74 -8.94
CA ILE A 87 7.70 -11.87 -7.90
C ILE A 87 9.19 -12.24 -7.79
N CYS A 88 10.03 -11.19 -7.81
CA CYS A 88 11.44 -11.28 -7.45
C CYS A 88 11.65 -10.32 -6.29
N GLY A 89 12.02 -10.84 -5.13
CA GLY A 89 12.14 -10.06 -3.91
C GLY A 89 13.40 -10.33 -3.14
N GLU A 90 13.73 -9.38 -2.28
CA GLU A 90 14.81 -9.43 -1.30
C GLU A 90 14.22 -9.14 0.08
N LEU A 91 14.61 -9.94 1.07
CA LEU A 91 14.28 -9.75 2.47
C LEU A 91 15.58 -9.49 3.24
N GLN A 92 15.57 -8.51 4.12
CA GLN A 92 16.73 -8.13 4.93
C GLN A 92 16.36 -8.07 6.41
N THR A 93 17.38 -8.28 7.23
CA THR A 93 17.31 -8.11 8.68
C THR A 93 18.48 -7.23 9.10
N PHE A 94 18.18 -6.00 9.49
CA PHE A 94 19.19 -5.00 9.86
C PHE A 94 19.39 -4.89 11.37
N VAL A 95 18.35 -5.11 12.16
CA VAL A 95 18.45 -5.03 13.61
C VAL A 95 19.20 -6.27 14.14
N PRO A 96 20.31 -6.09 14.89
CA PRO A 96 21.08 -7.21 15.42
C PRO A 96 20.20 -8.21 16.19
N ASP A 97 20.54 -9.50 16.10
CA ASP A 97 19.88 -10.64 16.76
C ASP A 97 18.39 -10.85 16.40
N ARG A 98 17.83 -10.06 15.50
CA ARG A 98 16.48 -10.28 14.97
C ARG A 98 16.47 -11.49 14.03
N LEU A 99 15.47 -12.36 14.16
CA LEU A 99 15.37 -13.61 13.41
C LEU A 99 14.49 -13.52 12.16
N LEU A 100 13.65 -12.50 12.09
CA LEU A 100 12.72 -12.25 10.99
C LEU A 100 13.13 -10.99 10.23
N ASP A 101 12.66 -10.87 9.00
CA ASP A 101 12.87 -9.69 8.17
C ASP A 101 12.29 -8.43 8.83
N ASP A 102 13.03 -7.33 8.78
CA ASP A 102 12.58 -5.99 9.19
C ASP A 102 12.54 -4.99 8.03
N ASP A 103 12.98 -5.45 6.86
CA ASP A 103 12.94 -4.72 5.61
C ASP A 103 12.77 -5.69 4.44
N GLY A 104 12.20 -5.22 3.33
CA GLY A 104 12.09 -6.01 2.12
C GLY A 104 11.57 -5.22 0.93
N ALA A 105 11.98 -5.65 -0.26
CA ALA A 105 11.55 -5.09 -1.52
C ALA A 105 11.25 -6.17 -2.55
N ALA A 106 10.36 -5.87 -3.49
CA ALA A 106 10.01 -6.79 -4.56
C ALA A 106 9.76 -6.08 -5.89
N LEU A 107 10.23 -6.69 -6.97
CA LEU A 107 9.82 -6.42 -8.34
C LEU A 107 8.70 -7.40 -8.71
N ILE A 108 7.58 -6.89 -9.20
CA ILE A 108 6.39 -7.67 -9.46
C ILE A 108 5.98 -7.55 -10.92
N ARG A 109 5.66 -8.68 -11.54
CA ARG A 109 4.99 -8.74 -12.82
C ARG A 109 3.51 -9.01 -12.59
N TYR A 110 2.66 -8.26 -13.26
CA TYR A 110 1.22 -8.42 -13.20
C TYR A 110 0.66 -8.88 -14.54
N GLU A 111 -0.55 -9.45 -14.50
CA GLU A 111 -1.34 -9.72 -15.68
C GLU A 111 -1.43 -8.49 -16.59
N GLY A 112 -1.60 -8.72 -17.91
CA GLY A 112 -1.68 -7.65 -18.89
C GLY A 112 -0.37 -6.89 -19.15
N GLY A 113 0.75 -7.32 -18.52
CA GLY A 113 2.08 -6.79 -18.77
C GLY A 113 2.51 -5.62 -17.87
N ALA A 114 1.69 -5.20 -16.91
CA ALA A 114 2.09 -4.18 -15.94
C ALA A 114 3.26 -4.63 -15.06
N ARG A 115 4.02 -3.67 -14.55
CA ARG A 115 5.17 -3.91 -13.66
C ARG A 115 5.00 -3.15 -12.36
N GLY A 116 5.36 -3.79 -11.24
CA GLY A 116 5.30 -3.19 -9.91
C GLY A 116 6.63 -3.15 -9.19
N VAL A 117 6.73 -2.22 -8.26
CA VAL A 117 7.73 -2.19 -7.20
C VAL A 117 6.98 -2.10 -5.88
N LEU A 118 7.29 -3.02 -4.97
CA LEU A 118 6.78 -3.01 -3.60
C LEU A 118 7.96 -2.89 -2.65
N MET A 119 7.82 -2.06 -1.63
CA MET A 119 8.75 -1.95 -0.53
C MET A 119 7.97 -1.90 0.78
N ALA A 120 8.46 -2.61 1.80
CA ALA A 120 7.98 -2.49 3.16
C ALA A 120 9.17 -2.49 4.12
N SER A 121 9.12 -1.62 5.13
CA SER A 121 10.18 -1.44 6.10
C SER A 121 9.59 -1.11 7.46
N GLN A 122 10.09 -1.75 8.53
CA GLN A 122 9.74 -1.39 9.90
C GLN A 122 10.89 -0.68 10.63
N ILE A 123 11.96 -0.37 9.91
CA ILE A 123 13.17 0.30 10.40
C ILE A 123 13.40 1.68 9.77
N ALA A 124 12.43 2.20 9.03
CA ALA A 124 12.49 3.52 8.39
C ALA A 124 12.29 4.64 9.42
N VAL A 125 13.37 4.97 10.15
CA VAL A 125 13.35 5.91 11.28
C VAL A 125 12.66 7.23 10.92
N GLY A 126 11.69 7.64 11.73
CA GLY A 126 10.91 8.86 11.52
C GLY A 126 9.65 8.69 10.67
N CYS A 127 9.46 7.55 10.01
CA CYS A 127 8.19 7.23 9.38
C CYS A 127 7.19 6.68 10.42
N GLU A 128 5.96 7.17 10.37
CA GLU A 128 4.90 6.73 11.27
C GLU A 128 4.15 5.53 10.68
N ASN A 129 3.25 5.76 9.72
CA ASN A 129 2.43 4.73 9.09
C ASN A 129 2.21 5.03 7.59
N SER A 130 3.30 5.16 6.86
CA SER A 130 3.36 5.81 5.55
C SER A 130 3.04 4.86 4.38
N LEU A 131 1.91 4.14 4.45
CA LEU A 131 1.44 3.35 3.30
C LEU A 131 1.04 4.30 2.16
N LYS A 132 1.68 4.10 1.01
CA LYS A 132 1.48 4.93 -0.17
C LYS A 132 1.44 4.08 -1.42
N ILE A 133 0.58 4.44 -2.37
CA ILE A 133 0.51 3.81 -3.69
C ILE A 133 0.44 4.86 -4.80
N ARG A 134 1.13 4.56 -5.91
CA ARG A 134 1.03 5.28 -7.18
C ARG A 134 0.79 4.29 -8.30
N VAL A 135 -0.20 4.58 -9.13
CA VAL A 135 -0.55 3.74 -10.29
C VAL A 135 -0.49 4.61 -11.54
N PHE A 136 0.17 4.13 -12.58
CA PHE A 136 0.34 4.84 -13.85
C PHE A 136 -0.14 3.98 -15.01
N GLY A 137 -1.06 4.54 -15.77
CA GLY A 137 -1.57 3.98 -17.01
C GLY A 137 -1.16 4.79 -18.24
N GLU A 138 -1.80 4.49 -19.37
CA GLU A 138 -1.54 5.16 -20.64
C GLU A 138 -2.07 6.58 -20.70
N LYS A 139 -3.18 6.85 -20.00
CA LYS A 139 -3.92 8.12 -20.05
C LYS A 139 -3.73 8.98 -18.81
N GLY A 140 -3.25 8.41 -17.71
CA GLY A 140 -3.10 9.15 -16.47
C GLY A 140 -2.49 8.30 -15.35
N GLY A 141 -2.37 8.93 -14.19
CA GLY A 141 -1.88 8.29 -12.97
C GLY A 141 -2.69 8.70 -11.75
N LEU A 142 -2.57 7.93 -10.69
CA LEU A 142 -3.13 8.28 -9.39
C LEU A 142 -2.12 8.08 -8.26
N GLU A 143 -2.36 8.78 -7.16
CA GLU A 143 -1.60 8.65 -5.91
C GLU A 143 -2.54 8.72 -4.71
N TRP A 144 -2.37 7.79 -3.78
CA TRP A 144 -3.04 7.78 -2.49
C TRP A 144 -2.03 7.52 -1.36
N ARG A 145 -2.24 8.16 -0.19
CA ARG A 145 -1.42 8.00 1.02
C ARG A 145 -2.33 7.78 2.22
N GLN A 146 -1.94 6.86 3.08
CA GLN A 146 -2.67 6.55 4.30
C GLN A 146 -2.65 7.71 5.32
N GLU A 147 -1.58 8.49 5.38
CA GLU A 147 -1.46 9.65 6.27
C GLU A 147 -2.35 10.84 5.85
N GLU A 148 -2.85 10.84 4.60
CA GLU A 148 -3.88 11.75 4.10
C GLU A 148 -5.02 10.95 3.44
N PRO A 149 -5.72 10.08 4.19
CA PRO A 149 -6.55 9.02 3.60
C PRO A 149 -7.78 9.55 2.84
N ASN A 150 -8.17 10.78 3.12
CA ASN A 150 -9.32 11.45 2.49
C ASN A 150 -8.98 12.14 1.17
N THR A 151 -7.74 12.01 0.68
CA THR A 151 -7.25 12.67 -0.53
C THR A 151 -6.79 11.62 -1.54
N LEU A 152 -7.27 11.75 -2.78
CA LEU A 152 -6.76 11.04 -3.96
C LEU A 152 -6.29 12.08 -4.97
N ILE A 153 -5.07 11.92 -5.48
CA ILE A 153 -4.51 12.79 -6.51
C ILE A 153 -4.58 12.05 -7.84
N LEU A 154 -5.21 12.67 -8.85
CA LEU A 154 -5.21 12.21 -10.23
C LEU A 154 -4.27 13.10 -11.05
N ARG A 155 -3.50 12.48 -11.93
CA ARG A 155 -2.50 13.17 -12.77
C ARG A 155 -2.74 12.85 -14.24
N TRP A 156 -2.70 13.87 -15.08
CA TRP A 156 -3.00 13.79 -16.49
C TRP A 156 -1.84 14.36 -17.32
N PRO A 157 -1.62 13.88 -18.55
CA PRO A 157 -0.56 14.43 -19.41
C PRO A 157 -0.90 15.80 -20.02
N ASP A 158 -2.18 16.14 -20.12
CA ASP A 158 -2.72 17.25 -20.93
C ASP A 158 -3.46 18.31 -20.09
N ARG A 159 -3.57 18.13 -18.78
CA ARG A 159 -4.27 19.05 -17.87
C ARG A 159 -3.70 19.01 -16.47
N PRO A 160 -4.02 20.01 -15.62
CA PRO A 160 -3.59 20.03 -14.22
C PRO A 160 -3.99 18.78 -13.43
N ALA A 161 -3.23 18.48 -12.39
CA ALA A 161 -3.60 17.42 -11.46
C ALA A 161 -4.90 17.78 -10.71
N GLU A 162 -5.73 16.78 -10.50
CA GLU A 162 -6.98 16.88 -9.77
C GLU A 162 -6.80 16.34 -8.35
N ILE A 163 -7.37 17.04 -7.37
CA ILE A 163 -7.45 16.59 -5.97
C ILE A 163 -8.89 16.17 -5.71
N VAL A 164 -9.10 14.87 -5.52
CA VAL A 164 -10.40 14.29 -5.18
C VAL A 164 -10.45 14.08 -3.68
N ARG A 165 -11.50 14.57 -3.03
CA ARG A 165 -11.73 14.46 -1.58
C ARG A 165 -12.95 13.59 -1.29
N THR A 166 -12.89 12.85 -0.18
CA THR A 166 -14.05 12.10 0.34
C THR A 166 -15.27 13.00 0.54
N ASN A 167 -16.43 12.37 0.49
CA ASN A 167 -17.72 12.98 0.84
C ASN A 167 -18.14 14.20 -0.01
N ASN A 168 -17.65 14.27 -1.24
CA ASN A 168 -18.08 15.31 -2.19
C ASN A 168 -18.95 14.71 -3.28
N GLY A 169 -19.86 15.50 -3.84
CA GLY A 169 -20.84 15.04 -4.84
C GLY A 169 -20.24 14.57 -6.17
N TYR A 170 -18.94 14.78 -6.40
CA TYR A 170 -18.22 14.27 -7.57
C TYR A 170 -17.58 12.89 -7.34
N VAL A 171 -17.65 12.35 -6.12
CA VAL A 171 -17.19 11.00 -5.80
C VAL A 171 -18.24 10.01 -6.32
N SER A 172 -17.80 8.94 -6.98
CA SER A 172 -18.68 8.03 -7.70
C SER A 172 -18.56 6.57 -7.23
N GLY A 173 -19.46 5.73 -7.72
CA GLY A 173 -19.44 4.28 -7.49
C GLY A 173 -19.53 3.90 -6.00
N ILE A 174 -18.78 2.87 -5.61
CA ILE A 174 -18.77 2.34 -4.23
C ILE A 174 -18.26 3.37 -3.23
N SER A 175 -17.40 4.31 -3.62
CA SER A 175 -16.85 5.34 -2.74
C SER A 175 -17.92 6.31 -2.23
N ALA A 176 -18.98 6.57 -2.99
CA ALA A 176 -20.10 7.40 -2.60
C ALA A 176 -20.91 6.81 -1.42
N TYR A 177 -20.99 5.48 -1.32
CA TYR A 177 -21.72 4.83 -0.23
C TYR A 177 -21.03 4.85 1.12
N ASN A 178 -19.75 5.26 1.17
CA ASN A 178 -19.00 5.35 2.43
C ASN A 178 -19.08 6.75 3.07
N SER A 179 -19.77 7.68 2.44
CA SER A 179 -19.86 9.08 2.85
C SER A 179 -20.93 9.31 3.92
N ARG A 180 -20.91 8.52 4.98
CA ARG A 180 -21.84 8.74 6.12
C ARG A 180 -21.30 9.76 7.13
N VAL A 181 -20.03 10.15 6.99
CA VAL A 181 -19.37 11.12 7.87
C VAL A 181 -18.95 12.29 7.01
N PRO A 182 -19.32 13.53 7.36
CA PRO A 182 -18.83 14.73 6.68
C PRO A 182 -17.30 14.76 6.67
N ALA A 183 -16.70 15.28 5.59
CA ALA A 183 -15.27 15.45 5.47
C ALA A 183 -14.77 16.57 6.42
#